data_2f104be34187fdd2043afdcf9f76fdd8
#
_entry.id   2f104be34187fdd2043afdcf9f76fdd8
#
_cell.length_a   1.000
_cell.length_b   1.000
_cell.length_c   1.000
_cell.angle_alpha   90.00
_cell.angle_beta   90.00
_cell.angle_gamma   90.00
#
_symmetry.space_group_name_H-M   'P 1'
#
loop_
_entity.id
_entity.type
_entity.pdbx_description
1 polymer ?
#
loop_
_entity_poly.entity_id
_entity_poly.type
_entity_poly.pdbx_seq_one_letter_code
_entity_poly.pdbx_strand_id
1 'polypeptide(L)'
;MNSKRHRISLLLLLLFTAFLCSASLPAYAHCQIPCGIYDDYARIQAMLEDAATVQKSIRLIIELSNKNDPQSQNQRVRWIMNKENHAENIIETISDYFLAQRVKPEQEDYTERLVKHHAVIISAMKTKQNVDQKYVDQLINSIEALIPYYPKK
;
A
#
# COMPACT_ATOMS: atom_id res chain seq x y z
N MET A 1 -37.80 -43.56 31.94
CA MET A 1 -37.37 -43.73 30.53
C MET A 1 -36.80 -42.43 29.88
N ASN A 2 -37.13 -41.24 30.41
CA ASN A 2 -36.64 -39.94 29.84
C ASN A 2 -35.17 -39.59 30.17
N SER A 3 -34.66 -39.94 31.36
CA SER A 3 -33.30 -39.55 31.77
C SER A 3 -32.18 -40.11 30.90
N LYS A 4 -32.30 -41.36 30.42
CA LYS A 4 -31.32 -41.98 29.51
C LYS A 4 -31.31 -41.30 28.13
N ARG A 5 -32.48 -40.92 27.60
CA ARG A 5 -32.59 -40.21 26.32
C ARG A 5 -31.95 -38.83 26.37
N HIS A 6 -32.14 -38.07 27.44
CA HIS A 6 -31.51 -36.76 27.62
C HIS A 6 -29.98 -36.85 27.72
N ARG A 7 -29.45 -37.85 28.40
CA ARG A 7 -27.99 -38.08 28.52
C ARG A 7 -27.37 -38.44 27.17
N ILE A 8 -28.03 -39.25 26.36
CA ILE A 8 -27.57 -39.61 24.99
C ILE A 8 -27.63 -38.39 24.08
N SER A 9 -28.68 -37.57 24.13
CA SER A 9 -28.81 -36.34 23.34
C SER A 9 -27.73 -35.32 23.72
N LEU A 10 -27.40 -35.19 25.01
CA LEU A 10 -26.35 -34.29 25.47
C LEU A 10 -24.95 -34.75 25.04
N LEU A 11 -24.69 -36.04 25.05
CA LEU A 11 -23.46 -36.65 24.58
C LEU A 11 -23.27 -36.46 23.04
N LEU A 12 -24.33 -36.65 22.27
CA LEU A 12 -24.30 -36.42 20.81
C LEU A 12 -24.08 -34.93 20.47
N LEU A 13 -24.68 -34.03 21.22
CA LEU A 13 -24.47 -32.58 21.07
C LEU A 13 -23.03 -32.20 21.40
N LEU A 14 -22.44 -32.73 22.45
CA LEU A 14 -21.04 -32.51 22.84
C LEU A 14 -20.06 -33.07 21.82
N LEU A 15 -20.32 -34.27 21.28
CA LEU A 15 -19.50 -34.86 20.19
C LEU A 15 -19.60 -34.05 18.89
N PHE A 16 -20.79 -33.54 18.57
CA PHE A 16 -21.00 -32.71 17.38
C PHE A 16 -20.30 -31.35 17.50
N THR A 17 -20.36 -30.70 18.68
CA THR A 17 -19.62 -29.43 18.91
C THR A 17 -18.11 -29.65 18.95
N ALA A 18 -17.61 -30.74 19.53
CA ALA A 18 -16.20 -31.09 19.49
C ALA A 18 -15.70 -31.37 18.06
N PHE A 19 -16.51 -31.99 17.20
CA PHE A 19 -16.21 -32.22 15.79
C PHE A 19 -16.16 -30.91 15.00
N LEU A 20 -17.09 -29.98 15.25
CA LEU A 20 -17.08 -28.64 14.64
C LEU A 20 -15.85 -27.80 15.04
N CYS A 21 -15.40 -27.91 16.29
CA CYS A 21 -14.20 -27.22 16.77
C CYS A 21 -12.89 -27.81 16.26
N SER A 22 -12.88 -29.09 15.86
CA SER A 22 -11.68 -29.76 15.31
C SER A 22 -11.46 -29.53 13.80
N ALA A 23 -12.45 -28.98 13.08
CA ALA A 23 -12.35 -28.62 11.68
C ALA A 23 -11.73 -27.23 11.51
N SER A 24 -10.52 -27.01 12.04
CA SER A 24 -9.73 -25.82 11.71
C SER A 24 -9.19 -25.98 10.27
N LEU A 25 -9.85 -25.37 9.32
CA LEU A 25 -9.27 -25.18 7.98
C LEU A 25 -8.04 -24.28 8.12
N PRO A 26 -6.88 -24.66 7.57
CA PRO A 26 -5.74 -23.79 7.58
C PRO A 26 -6.09 -22.51 6.79
N ALA A 27 -6.28 -21.40 7.50
CA ALA A 27 -6.45 -20.10 6.87
C ALA A 27 -5.05 -19.62 6.43
N TYR A 28 -4.72 -19.80 5.17
CA TYR A 28 -3.52 -19.20 4.55
C TYR A 28 -3.74 -17.69 4.33
N ALA A 29 -3.79 -16.91 5.40
CA ALA A 29 -3.89 -15.46 5.34
C ALA A 29 -2.52 -14.81 5.61
N HIS A 30 -1.52 -15.10 4.74
CA HIS A 30 -0.19 -14.49 4.83
C HIS A 30 -0.02 -13.24 3.96
N CYS A 31 -1.06 -12.80 3.25
CA CYS A 31 -1.04 -11.56 2.46
C CYS A 31 -2.07 -10.60 3.04
N GLN A 32 -1.72 -9.31 3.18
CA GLN A 32 -2.67 -8.24 3.56
C GLN A 32 -3.84 -8.15 2.57
N ILE A 33 -3.60 -8.51 1.32
CA ILE A 33 -4.55 -8.48 0.22
C ILE A 33 -4.57 -9.87 -0.43
N PRO A 34 -5.74 -10.48 -0.69
CA PRO A 34 -5.82 -11.79 -1.33
C PRO A 34 -5.06 -11.83 -2.65
N CYS A 35 -4.18 -12.82 -2.82
CA CYS A 35 -3.39 -13.00 -4.04
C CYS A 35 -4.28 -13.17 -5.28
N GLY A 36 -3.91 -12.50 -6.38
CA GLY A 36 -4.56 -12.64 -7.68
C GLY A 36 -5.80 -11.77 -7.92
N ILE A 37 -6.29 -11.04 -6.91
CA ILE A 37 -7.43 -10.11 -7.08
C ILE A 37 -6.98 -8.75 -7.63
N TYR A 38 -5.74 -8.33 -7.33
CA TYR A 38 -5.23 -7.02 -7.67
C TYR A 38 -4.30 -7.06 -8.89
N ASP A 39 -4.43 -6.02 -9.72
CA ASP A 39 -3.55 -5.77 -10.86
C ASP A 39 -2.32 -4.97 -10.39
N ASP A 40 -1.14 -5.57 -10.52
CA ASP A 40 0.12 -4.95 -10.12
C ASP A 40 0.41 -3.70 -10.97
N TYR A 41 0.11 -3.74 -12.28
CA TYR A 41 0.26 -2.59 -13.17
C TYR A 41 -0.64 -1.43 -12.76
N ALA A 42 -1.89 -1.71 -12.40
CA ALA A 42 -2.80 -0.69 -11.91
C ALA A 42 -2.28 0.00 -10.63
N ARG A 43 -1.54 -0.72 -9.76
CA ARG A 43 -0.87 -0.13 -8.59
C ARG A 43 0.27 0.82 -8.98
N ILE A 44 1.04 0.46 -10.00
CA ILE A 44 2.06 1.37 -10.56
C ILE A 44 1.40 2.64 -11.11
N GLN A 45 0.30 2.52 -11.85
CA GLN A 45 -0.41 3.68 -12.38
C GLN A 45 -0.97 4.57 -11.26
N ALA A 46 -1.54 3.99 -10.21
CA ALA A 46 -2.03 4.74 -9.05
C ALA A 46 -0.89 5.52 -8.35
N MET A 47 0.30 4.92 -8.20
CA MET A 47 1.46 5.64 -7.66
C MET A 47 1.93 6.78 -8.58
N LEU A 48 1.83 6.64 -9.90
CA LEU A 48 2.12 7.73 -10.83
C LEU A 48 1.10 8.86 -10.74
N GLU A 49 -0.19 8.56 -10.51
CA GLU A 49 -1.22 9.56 -10.24
C GLU A 49 -0.97 10.30 -8.92
N ASP A 50 -0.57 9.58 -7.87
CA ASP A 50 -0.15 10.17 -6.60
C ASP A 50 1.07 11.10 -6.81
N ALA A 51 2.08 10.66 -7.56
CA ALA A 51 3.26 11.47 -7.86
C ALA A 51 2.90 12.74 -8.66
N ALA A 52 1.98 12.65 -9.63
CA ALA A 52 1.48 13.81 -10.36
C ALA A 52 0.75 14.80 -9.43
N THR A 53 0.04 14.29 -8.42
CA THR A 53 -0.60 15.13 -7.39
C THR A 53 0.43 15.80 -6.49
N VAL A 54 1.50 15.09 -6.08
CA VAL A 54 2.65 15.67 -5.36
C VAL A 54 3.30 16.77 -6.19
N GLN A 55 3.50 16.56 -7.50
CA GLN A 55 4.06 17.53 -8.43
C GLN A 55 3.24 18.81 -8.47
N LYS A 56 1.91 18.68 -8.64
CA LYS A 56 0.98 19.81 -8.61
C LYS A 56 1.02 20.53 -7.28
N SER A 57 1.07 19.80 -6.17
CA SER A 57 1.11 20.37 -4.83
C SER A 57 2.36 21.22 -4.62
N ILE A 58 3.54 20.74 -5.00
CA ILE A 58 4.80 21.50 -4.89
C ILE A 58 4.71 22.80 -5.68
N ARG A 59 4.23 22.76 -6.93
CA ARG A 59 4.06 23.97 -7.74
C ARG A 59 3.16 25.00 -7.04
N LEU A 60 2.01 24.56 -6.51
CA LEU A 60 1.05 25.47 -5.86
C LEU A 60 1.54 25.99 -4.51
N ILE A 61 2.32 25.20 -3.76
CA ILE A 61 3.00 25.67 -2.54
C ILE A 61 3.96 26.81 -2.89
N ILE A 62 4.74 26.69 -3.97
CA ILE A 62 5.67 27.73 -4.42
C ILE A 62 4.91 28.97 -4.88
N GLU A 63 3.86 28.83 -5.70
CA GLU A 63 3.03 29.95 -6.18
C GLU A 63 2.37 30.74 -5.04
N LEU A 64 2.02 30.04 -3.96
CA LEU A 64 1.36 30.62 -2.79
C LEU A 64 2.34 31.12 -1.72
N SER A 65 3.65 30.85 -1.86
CA SER A 65 4.64 31.13 -0.81
C SER A 65 4.75 32.63 -0.43
N ASN A 66 4.56 33.52 -1.41
CA ASN A 66 4.64 34.96 -1.24
C ASN A 66 3.28 35.65 -0.98
N LYS A 67 2.19 34.88 -0.86
CA LYS A 67 0.84 35.40 -0.60
C LYS A 67 0.50 35.27 0.87
N ASN A 68 0.16 36.41 1.51
CA ASN A 68 -0.07 36.48 2.96
C ASN A 68 -1.54 36.65 3.34
N ASP A 69 -2.46 36.71 2.38
CA ASP A 69 -3.89 36.78 2.70
C ASP A 69 -4.39 35.44 3.28
N PRO A 70 -5.44 35.46 4.11
CA PRO A 70 -5.92 34.26 4.80
C PRO A 70 -6.33 33.12 3.87
N GLN A 71 -6.88 33.43 2.69
CA GLN A 71 -7.30 32.43 1.72
C GLN A 71 -6.11 31.71 1.10
N SER A 72 -5.08 32.45 0.70
CA SER A 72 -3.84 31.88 0.15
C SER A 72 -3.11 31.02 1.18
N GLN A 73 -3.05 31.47 2.43
CA GLN A 73 -2.46 30.67 3.51
C GLN A 73 -3.23 29.36 3.75
N ASN A 74 -4.57 29.43 3.79
CA ASN A 74 -5.40 28.23 3.92
C ASN A 74 -5.16 27.25 2.75
N GLN A 75 -5.11 27.73 1.50
CA GLN A 75 -4.83 26.87 0.35
C GLN A 75 -3.42 26.28 0.40
N ARG A 76 -2.41 27.04 0.82
CA ARG A 76 -1.04 26.54 0.97
C ARG A 76 -0.96 25.38 1.96
N VAL A 77 -1.61 25.49 3.12
CA VAL A 77 -1.68 24.39 4.11
C VAL A 77 -2.33 23.14 3.50
N ARG A 78 -3.44 23.29 2.76
CA ARG A 78 -4.11 22.16 2.09
C ARG A 78 -3.20 21.48 1.07
N TRP A 79 -2.41 22.22 0.29
CA TRP A 79 -1.48 21.66 -0.67
C TRP A 79 -0.28 20.97 0.01
N ILE A 80 0.18 21.49 1.15
CA ILE A 80 1.19 20.80 1.96
C ILE A 80 0.65 19.44 2.42
N MET A 81 -0.55 19.40 2.99
CA MET A 81 -1.17 18.13 3.43
C MET A 81 -1.39 17.16 2.27
N ASN A 82 -1.84 17.66 1.12
CA ASN A 82 -1.98 16.83 -0.09
C ASN A 82 -0.64 16.20 -0.50
N LYS A 83 0.43 17.01 -0.55
CA LYS A 83 1.77 16.53 -0.84
C LYS A 83 2.20 15.41 0.11
N GLU A 84 2.00 15.61 1.42
CA GLU A 84 2.34 14.62 2.45
C GLU A 84 1.55 13.32 2.26
N ASN A 85 0.22 13.41 2.11
CA ASN A 85 -0.65 12.26 2.03
C ASN A 85 -0.39 11.41 0.77
N HIS A 86 -0.26 12.05 -0.40
CA HIS A 86 -0.01 11.32 -1.66
C HIS A 86 1.39 10.70 -1.70
N ALA A 87 2.40 11.34 -1.12
CA ALA A 87 3.72 10.72 -0.95
C ALA A 87 3.69 9.55 0.04
N GLU A 88 2.88 9.61 1.10
CA GLU A 88 2.67 8.49 2.03
C GLU A 88 1.98 7.32 1.36
N ASN A 89 0.91 7.54 0.57
CA ASN A 89 0.22 6.48 -0.17
C ASN A 89 1.20 5.67 -1.05
N ILE A 90 2.18 6.34 -1.66
CA ILE A 90 3.22 5.66 -2.45
C ILE A 90 4.09 4.78 -1.54
N ILE A 91 4.53 5.29 -0.38
CA ILE A 91 5.33 4.53 0.59
C ILE A 91 4.58 3.30 1.07
N GLU A 92 3.32 3.46 1.47
CA GLU A 92 2.45 2.38 1.91
C GLU A 92 2.23 1.34 0.79
N THR A 93 1.98 1.78 -0.43
CA THR A 93 1.81 0.87 -1.59
C THR A 93 3.07 0.04 -1.82
N ILE A 94 4.25 0.64 -1.75
CA ILE A 94 5.51 -0.10 -1.89
C ILE A 94 5.71 -1.08 -0.73
N SER A 95 5.52 -0.61 0.51
CA SER A 95 5.81 -1.40 1.72
C SER A 95 4.83 -2.56 1.87
N ASP A 96 3.54 -2.26 1.86
CA ASP A 96 2.48 -3.19 2.25
C ASP A 96 2.05 -4.09 1.10
N TYR A 97 2.19 -3.63 -0.13
CA TYR A 97 1.81 -4.41 -1.29
C TYR A 97 3.01 -5.03 -2.02
N PHE A 98 3.94 -4.23 -2.54
CA PHE A 98 5.01 -4.76 -3.37
C PHE A 98 6.06 -5.52 -2.56
N LEU A 99 6.66 -4.93 -1.55
CA LEU A 99 7.69 -5.58 -0.74
C LEU A 99 7.14 -6.76 0.05
N ALA A 100 5.93 -6.64 0.63
CA ALA A 100 5.34 -7.71 1.41
C ALA A 100 4.87 -8.91 0.56
N GLN A 101 4.47 -8.70 -0.72
CA GLN A 101 3.76 -9.73 -1.47
C GLN A 101 4.37 -10.06 -2.84
N ARG A 102 5.12 -9.15 -3.47
CA ARG A 102 5.60 -9.29 -4.86
C ARG A 102 7.09 -9.48 -4.97
N VAL A 103 7.86 -8.97 -4.03
CA VAL A 103 9.31 -9.15 -4.00
C VAL A 103 9.62 -10.35 -3.11
N LYS A 104 10.11 -11.45 -3.71
CA LYS A 104 10.30 -12.73 -3.04
C LYS A 104 11.74 -13.21 -3.16
N PRO A 105 12.31 -13.81 -2.09
CA PRO A 105 13.70 -14.29 -2.08
C PRO A 105 14.05 -15.29 -3.18
N GLU A 106 13.06 -16.01 -3.71
CA GLU A 106 13.24 -17.06 -4.74
C GLU A 106 13.39 -16.47 -6.16
N GLN A 107 13.18 -15.16 -6.34
CA GLN A 107 13.33 -14.49 -7.65
C GLN A 107 14.81 -14.31 -7.97
N GLU A 108 15.20 -14.58 -9.21
CA GLU A 108 16.59 -14.42 -9.68
C GLU A 108 17.08 -12.96 -9.53
N ASP A 109 16.18 -12.00 -9.73
CA ASP A 109 16.41 -10.56 -9.65
C ASP A 109 16.03 -9.95 -8.29
N TYR A 110 15.91 -10.77 -7.22
CA TYR A 110 15.45 -10.35 -5.90
C TYR A 110 16.14 -9.11 -5.35
N THR A 111 17.48 -9.09 -5.36
CA THR A 111 18.25 -7.95 -4.84
C THR A 111 18.01 -6.68 -5.65
N GLU A 112 17.92 -6.79 -6.98
CA GLU A 112 17.66 -5.65 -7.84
C GLU A 112 16.26 -5.09 -7.57
N ARG A 113 15.25 -5.96 -7.43
CA ARG A 113 13.89 -5.55 -7.04
C ARG A 113 13.87 -4.82 -5.72
N LEU A 114 14.54 -5.35 -4.68
CA LEU A 114 14.63 -4.68 -3.38
C LEU A 114 15.20 -3.27 -3.50
N VAL A 115 16.31 -3.11 -4.23
CA VAL A 115 16.96 -1.80 -4.42
C VAL A 115 16.02 -0.82 -5.12
N LYS A 116 15.34 -1.25 -6.20
CA LYS A 116 14.42 -0.38 -6.95
C LYS A 116 13.19 0.01 -6.15
N HIS A 117 12.58 -0.91 -5.41
CA HIS A 117 11.44 -0.58 -4.55
C HIS A 117 11.84 0.34 -3.40
N HIS A 118 13.00 0.09 -2.77
CA HIS A 118 13.52 0.98 -1.74
C HIS A 118 13.82 2.38 -2.29
N ALA A 119 14.31 2.49 -3.53
CA ALA A 119 14.54 3.79 -4.17
C ALA A 119 13.25 4.62 -4.31
N VAL A 120 12.09 4.00 -4.57
CA VAL A 120 10.79 4.69 -4.57
C VAL A 120 10.48 5.25 -3.19
N ILE A 121 10.63 4.46 -2.13
CA ILE A 121 10.40 4.91 -0.75
C ILE A 121 11.28 6.13 -0.42
N ILE A 122 12.58 6.05 -0.70
CA ILE A 122 13.53 7.16 -0.44
C ILE A 122 13.16 8.40 -1.25
N SER A 123 12.76 8.24 -2.52
CA SER A 123 12.34 9.36 -3.36
C SER A 123 11.06 10.00 -2.85
N ALA A 124 10.06 9.21 -2.44
CA ALA A 124 8.82 9.70 -1.82
C ALA A 124 9.10 10.45 -0.51
N MET A 125 9.96 9.93 0.36
CA MET A 125 10.38 10.64 1.57
C MET A 125 11.04 11.98 1.26
N LYS A 126 11.88 12.06 0.21
CA LYS A 126 12.49 13.34 -0.19
C LYS A 126 11.45 14.36 -0.66
N THR A 127 10.38 13.95 -1.33
CA THR A 127 9.30 14.87 -1.71
C THR A 127 8.50 15.36 -0.50
N LYS A 128 8.36 14.56 0.56
CA LYS A 128 7.77 15.01 1.82
C LYS A 128 8.63 16.11 2.47
N GLN A 129 9.92 15.92 2.51
CA GLN A 129 10.86 16.79 3.20
C GLN A 129 11.21 18.09 2.45
N ASN A 130 10.90 18.18 1.15
CA ASN A 130 11.35 19.28 0.30
C ASN A 130 10.23 19.84 -0.56
N VAL A 131 10.42 21.09 -1.01
CA VAL A 131 9.55 21.80 -1.94
C VAL A 131 10.38 22.15 -3.19
N ASP A 132 10.86 21.11 -3.89
CA ASP A 132 11.69 21.26 -5.08
C ASP A 132 11.28 20.20 -6.12
N GLN A 133 10.99 20.63 -7.33
CA GLN A 133 10.50 19.81 -8.44
C GLN A 133 11.41 18.62 -8.74
N LYS A 134 12.74 18.79 -8.60
CA LYS A 134 13.71 17.71 -8.87
C LYS A 134 13.44 16.43 -8.08
N TYR A 135 12.89 16.52 -6.85
CA TYR A 135 12.62 15.33 -6.02
C TYR A 135 11.40 14.56 -6.54
N VAL A 136 10.42 15.26 -7.08
CA VAL A 136 9.26 14.58 -7.70
C VAL A 136 9.64 13.95 -9.04
N ASP A 137 10.51 14.59 -9.80
CA ASP A 137 11.03 14.00 -11.04
C ASP A 137 11.81 12.71 -10.74
N GLN A 138 12.62 12.69 -9.67
CA GLN A 138 13.29 11.49 -9.18
C GLN A 138 12.29 10.41 -8.72
N LEU A 139 11.19 10.80 -8.05
CA LEU A 139 10.14 9.89 -7.62
C LEU A 139 9.46 9.23 -8.83
N ILE A 140 9.04 10.02 -9.82
CA ILE A 140 8.41 9.52 -11.05
C ILE A 140 9.34 8.53 -11.75
N ASN A 141 10.60 8.89 -11.97
CA ASN A 141 11.60 8.01 -12.58
C ASN A 141 11.78 6.70 -11.80
N SER A 142 11.76 6.77 -10.46
CA SER A 142 11.88 5.57 -9.61
C SER A 142 10.67 4.65 -9.72
N ILE A 143 9.44 5.21 -9.84
CA ILE A 143 8.21 4.43 -10.04
C ILE A 143 8.21 3.81 -11.44
N GLU A 144 8.56 4.57 -12.48
CA GLU A 144 8.63 4.08 -13.86
C GLU A 144 9.64 2.94 -14.02
N ALA A 145 10.74 2.97 -13.27
CA ALA A 145 11.72 1.88 -13.25
C ALA A 145 11.17 0.54 -12.71
N LEU A 146 9.98 0.53 -12.11
CA LEU A 146 9.29 -0.70 -11.69
C LEU A 146 8.41 -1.31 -12.81
N ILE A 147 8.02 -0.55 -13.84
CA ILE A 147 7.12 -1.00 -14.91
C ILE A 147 7.57 -2.33 -15.55
N PRO A 148 8.86 -2.56 -15.86
CA PRO A 148 9.31 -3.82 -16.47
C PRO A 148 9.02 -5.06 -15.61
N TYR A 149 8.92 -4.92 -14.28
CA TYR A 149 8.63 -6.02 -13.37
C TYR A 149 7.12 -6.32 -13.25
N TYR A 150 6.27 -5.37 -13.65
CA TYR A 150 4.82 -5.42 -13.50
C TYR A 150 4.12 -4.98 -14.79
N PRO A 151 4.29 -5.73 -15.89
CA PRO A 151 3.72 -5.35 -17.18
C PRO A 151 2.19 -5.40 -17.14
N LYS A 152 1.56 -4.59 -17.99
CA LYS A 152 0.11 -4.65 -18.22
C LYS A 152 -0.24 -6.04 -18.75
N LYS A 153 -1.25 -6.65 -18.14
CA LYS A 153 -1.81 -7.94 -18.59
C LYS A 153 -2.74 -7.74 -19.77
#